data_c55e1d16cad2ec1b69bcbfb0f4147232
#
_entry.id   c55e1d16cad2ec1b69bcbfb0f4147232
#
_cell.length_a   1.000
_cell.length_b   1.000
_cell.length_c   1.000
_cell.angle_alpha   90.00
_cell.angle_beta   90.00
_cell.angle_gamma   90.00
#
_symmetry.space_group_name_H-M   'P 1'
#
loop_
_entity.id
_entity.type
_entity.pdbx_description
1 polymer ?
#
loop_
_entity_poly.entity_id
_entity_poly.type
_entity_poly.pdbx_seq_one_letter_code
_entity_poly.pdbx_strand_id
1 'polypeptide(L)'
;MQYYATASGQVWAFEDDVLVSSAAGELRFTAPDGTVLQTPRDLTPFTHPPIELSVIRSIKWGAIKVERDRRKAGGFKVGALWFHSDADSRIQHLSLKDRARDLIAARGAMTDDLIILGQSVRWKTMDGSFATVTAQLAFDIVAAAGDLDARLFAVAESHRAAMEAAPDPASYDFSAGWPETFGG
;
A
#
# COMPACT_ATOMS: atom_id res chain seq x y z
N MET A 1 -27.39 5.88 -7.40
CA MET A 1 -27.86 6.88 -6.41
C MET A 1 -28.28 8.15 -7.09
N GLN A 2 -29.40 8.72 -6.68
CA GLN A 2 -29.93 10.00 -7.14
C GLN A 2 -29.63 11.06 -6.07
N TYR A 3 -29.15 12.24 -6.48
CA TYR A 3 -28.79 13.30 -5.55
C TYR A 3 -29.66 14.53 -5.75
N TYR A 4 -30.04 15.16 -4.65
CA TYR A 4 -30.82 16.38 -4.59
C TYR A 4 -30.24 17.33 -3.55
N ALA A 5 -30.42 18.64 -3.73
CA ALA A 5 -29.96 19.63 -2.77
C ALA A 5 -31.08 20.61 -2.43
N THR A 6 -31.08 21.08 -1.16
CA THR A 6 -31.90 22.21 -0.72
C THR A 6 -31.29 23.52 -1.18
N ALA A 7 -32.08 24.58 -1.15
CA ALA A 7 -31.60 25.96 -1.41
C ALA A 7 -30.48 26.39 -0.43
N SER A 8 -30.42 25.78 0.75
CA SER A 8 -29.34 26.00 1.74
C SER A 8 -28.07 25.22 1.48
N GLY A 9 -28.04 24.36 0.42
CA GLY A 9 -26.87 23.54 0.05
C GLY A 9 -26.79 22.18 0.76
N GLN A 10 -27.78 21.78 1.54
CA GLN A 10 -27.83 20.45 2.14
C GLN A 10 -28.10 19.40 1.05
N VAL A 11 -27.21 18.40 0.91
CA VAL A 11 -27.33 17.32 -0.09
C VAL A 11 -28.04 16.11 0.51
N TRP A 12 -28.99 15.56 -0.25
CA TRP A 12 -29.72 14.35 0.03
C TRP A 12 -29.42 13.31 -1.02
N ALA A 13 -29.20 12.07 -0.60
CA ALA A 13 -28.94 10.94 -1.49
C ALA A 13 -30.05 9.90 -1.34
N PHE A 14 -30.56 9.42 -2.45
CA PHE A 14 -31.57 8.36 -2.51
C PHE A 14 -31.05 7.22 -3.38
N GLU A 15 -31.47 6.00 -3.08
CA GLU A 15 -31.17 4.83 -3.92
C GLU A 15 -31.86 4.98 -5.29
N ASP A 16 -31.35 4.25 -6.29
CA ASP A 16 -31.87 4.37 -7.67
C ASP A 16 -33.28 3.85 -7.84
N ASP A 17 -33.75 3.01 -6.91
CA ASP A 17 -35.11 2.44 -6.88
C ASP A 17 -36.16 3.32 -6.19
N VAL A 18 -35.74 4.44 -5.62
CA VAL A 18 -36.68 5.47 -5.09
C VAL A 18 -37.32 6.19 -6.27
N LEU A 19 -38.65 6.15 -6.32
CA LEU A 19 -39.44 6.84 -7.35
C LEU A 19 -39.57 8.31 -7.02
N VAL A 20 -39.24 9.16 -7.98
CA VAL A 20 -39.38 10.61 -7.85
C VAL A 20 -40.48 11.09 -8.78
N SER A 21 -41.46 11.77 -8.21
CA SER A 21 -42.57 12.41 -8.92
C SER A 21 -42.61 13.91 -8.62
N SER A 22 -43.16 14.68 -9.54
CA SER A 22 -43.35 16.11 -9.34
C SER A 22 -44.84 16.44 -9.32
N ALA A 23 -45.30 17.14 -8.27
CA ALA A 23 -46.64 17.62 -8.17
C ALA A 23 -46.65 19.08 -7.66
N ALA A 24 -47.30 19.98 -8.36
CA ALA A 24 -47.34 21.40 -8.02
C ALA A 24 -45.98 22.08 -7.84
N GLY A 25 -44.92 21.59 -8.55
CA GLY A 25 -43.57 22.13 -8.46
C GLY A 25 -42.74 21.59 -7.29
N GLU A 26 -43.30 20.70 -6.46
CA GLU A 26 -42.58 20.04 -5.39
C GLU A 26 -42.20 18.60 -5.81
N LEU A 27 -41.00 18.12 -5.41
CA LEU A 27 -40.60 16.74 -5.61
C LEU A 27 -41.11 15.86 -4.47
N ARG A 28 -41.64 14.70 -4.83
CA ARG A 28 -42.10 13.68 -3.91
C ARG A 28 -41.29 12.39 -4.14
N PHE A 29 -40.75 11.86 -3.08
CA PHE A 29 -39.92 10.67 -3.08
C PHE A 29 -40.69 9.51 -2.46
N THR A 30 -40.77 8.39 -3.18
CA THR A 30 -41.49 7.19 -2.76
C THR A 30 -40.56 5.99 -2.79
N ALA A 31 -40.41 5.31 -1.67
CA ALA A 31 -39.62 4.09 -1.56
C ALA A 31 -40.28 2.94 -2.36
N PRO A 32 -39.56 1.87 -2.68
CA PRO A 32 -40.08 0.73 -3.45
C PRO A 32 -41.31 0.04 -2.83
N ASP A 33 -41.44 0.12 -1.52
CA ASP A 33 -42.57 -0.41 -0.77
C ASP A 33 -43.83 0.50 -0.80
N GLY A 34 -43.76 1.64 -1.52
CA GLY A 34 -44.84 2.64 -1.60
C GLY A 34 -44.84 3.68 -0.49
N THR A 35 -43.91 3.62 0.45
CA THR A 35 -43.80 4.61 1.54
C THR A 35 -43.31 5.95 1.01
N VAL A 36 -44.03 7.04 1.34
CA VAL A 36 -43.60 8.39 0.99
C VAL A 36 -42.56 8.87 1.99
N LEU A 37 -41.39 9.23 1.48
CA LEU A 37 -40.30 9.71 2.30
C LEU A 37 -40.53 11.16 2.74
N GLN A 38 -40.20 11.45 3.99
CA GLN A 38 -40.23 12.81 4.54
C GLN A 38 -38.99 13.57 4.07
N THR A 39 -39.15 14.55 3.21
CA THR A 39 -38.05 15.32 2.60
C THR A 39 -38.33 16.82 2.65
N PRO A 40 -37.31 17.69 2.63
CA PRO A 40 -37.47 19.11 2.38
C PRO A 40 -38.25 19.38 1.07
N ARG A 41 -39.08 20.43 1.06
CA ARG A 41 -39.89 20.77 -0.12
C ARG A 41 -39.09 21.46 -1.23
N ASP A 42 -37.99 22.10 -0.88
CA ASP A 42 -37.10 22.86 -1.77
C ASP A 42 -36.00 22.02 -2.41
N LEU A 43 -36.13 20.68 -2.42
CA LEU A 43 -35.18 19.82 -3.08
C LEU A 43 -35.21 20.02 -4.60
N THR A 44 -34.03 20.20 -5.18
CA THR A 44 -33.81 20.24 -6.63
C THR A 44 -32.80 19.17 -7.02
N PRO A 45 -32.89 18.60 -8.24
CA PRO A 45 -31.87 17.66 -8.72
C PRO A 45 -30.47 18.27 -8.57
N PHE A 46 -29.56 17.49 -7.99
CA PHE A 46 -28.18 17.89 -7.73
C PHE A 46 -27.22 16.96 -8.44
N THR A 47 -26.40 17.53 -9.28
CA THR A 47 -25.28 16.77 -9.88
C THR A 47 -24.04 17.08 -9.07
N HIS A 48 -23.47 16.05 -8.45
CA HIS A 48 -22.16 16.22 -7.79
C HIS A 48 -21.20 16.82 -8.81
N PRO A 49 -20.49 17.89 -8.46
CA PRO A 49 -19.39 18.34 -9.32
C PRO A 49 -18.43 17.18 -9.53
N PRO A 50 -17.92 16.99 -10.75
CA PRO A 50 -16.94 15.96 -11.01
C PRO A 50 -15.77 16.12 -10.04
N ILE A 51 -15.31 15.02 -9.45
CA ILE A 51 -14.14 15.04 -8.58
C ILE A 51 -12.97 15.59 -9.41
N GLU A 52 -12.31 16.61 -8.90
CA GLU A 52 -11.16 17.21 -9.56
C GLU A 52 -10.10 16.15 -9.88
N LEU A 53 -9.57 16.20 -11.09
CA LEU A 53 -8.57 15.25 -11.58
C LEU A 53 -7.34 15.17 -10.66
N SER A 54 -6.96 16.29 -10.07
CA SER A 54 -5.89 16.39 -9.07
C SER A 54 -6.17 15.55 -7.82
N VAL A 55 -7.42 15.53 -7.36
CA VAL A 55 -7.86 14.73 -6.21
C VAL A 55 -7.85 13.24 -6.55
N ILE A 56 -8.35 12.87 -7.74
CA ILE A 56 -8.31 11.48 -8.22
C ILE A 56 -6.87 10.97 -8.28
N ARG A 57 -5.96 11.74 -8.88
CA ARG A 57 -4.53 11.40 -8.96
C ARG A 57 -3.90 11.26 -7.57
N SER A 58 -4.23 12.15 -6.65
CA SER A 58 -3.72 12.10 -5.27
C SER A 58 -4.17 10.83 -4.54
N ILE A 59 -5.44 10.46 -4.66
CA ILE A 59 -6.00 9.22 -4.08
C ILE A 59 -5.31 8.00 -4.67
N LYS A 60 -5.19 7.92 -6.00
CA LYS A 60 -4.55 6.79 -6.68
C LYS A 60 -3.07 6.69 -6.32
N TRP A 61 -2.35 7.81 -6.27
CA TRP A 61 -0.96 7.83 -5.79
C TRP A 61 -0.84 7.36 -4.34
N GLY A 62 -1.80 7.71 -3.48
CA GLY A 62 -1.90 7.17 -2.12
C GLY A 62 -1.98 5.65 -2.11
N ALA A 63 -2.82 5.06 -2.95
CA ALA A 63 -2.99 3.61 -3.07
C ALA A 63 -1.69 2.92 -3.58
N ILE A 64 -1.01 3.50 -4.57
CA ILE A 64 0.29 2.98 -5.07
C ILE A 64 1.34 2.98 -3.96
N LYS A 65 1.42 4.04 -3.14
CA LYS A 65 2.34 4.09 -1.98
C LYS A 65 2.02 3.01 -0.94
N VAL A 66 0.75 2.78 -0.65
CA VAL A 66 0.32 1.72 0.28
C VAL A 66 0.77 0.35 -0.22
N GLU A 67 0.60 0.06 -1.52
CA GLU A 67 1.05 -1.21 -2.10
C GLU A 67 2.59 -1.35 -2.06
N ARG A 68 3.33 -0.28 -2.38
CA ARG A 68 4.80 -0.25 -2.22
C ARG A 68 5.21 -0.61 -0.78
N ASP A 69 4.58 0.01 0.21
CA ASP A 69 4.94 -0.15 1.62
C ASP A 69 4.55 -1.54 2.13
N ARG A 70 3.42 -2.09 1.66
CA ARG A 70 3.02 -3.48 1.91
C ARG A 70 4.07 -4.46 1.38
N ARG A 71 4.55 -4.26 0.14
CA ARG A 71 5.57 -5.10 -0.47
C ARG A 71 6.93 -4.93 0.21
N LYS A 72 7.26 -3.72 0.64
CA LYS A 72 8.46 -3.47 1.44
C LYS A 72 8.50 -4.31 2.71
N ALA A 73 7.36 -4.52 3.39
CA ALA A 73 7.26 -5.37 4.57
C ALA A 73 7.17 -6.88 4.23
N GLY A 74 6.96 -7.23 2.96
CA GLY A 74 6.73 -8.60 2.48
C GLY A 74 7.98 -9.49 2.39
N GLY A 75 9.12 -9.04 2.89
CA GLY A 75 10.37 -9.81 2.88
C GLY A 75 11.20 -9.62 1.62
N PHE A 76 12.45 -10.05 1.69
CA PHE A 76 13.41 -10.06 0.58
C PHE A 76 14.24 -11.34 0.58
N LYS A 77 14.84 -11.64 -0.57
CA LYS A 77 15.55 -12.88 -0.82
C LYS A 77 17.07 -12.67 -0.84
N VAL A 78 17.80 -13.55 -0.14
CA VAL A 78 19.25 -13.69 -0.26
C VAL A 78 19.54 -15.14 -0.61
N GLY A 79 20.06 -15.39 -1.80
CA GLY A 79 20.17 -16.76 -2.31
C GLY A 79 18.81 -17.44 -2.40
N ALA A 80 18.64 -18.57 -1.71
CA ALA A 80 17.37 -19.30 -1.63
C ALA A 80 16.50 -18.91 -0.42
N LEU A 81 17.00 -18.06 0.48
CA LEU A 81 16.38 -17.77 1.77
C LEU A 81 15.61 -16.45 1.74
N TRP A 82 14.44 -16.42 2.41
CA TRP A 82 13.65 -15.23 2.60
C TRP A 82 13.82 -14.65 4.00
N PHE A 83 14.14 -13.36 4.05
CA PHE A 83 14.36 -12.62 5.29
C PHE A 83 13.23 -11.63 5.55
N HIS A 84 12.85 -11.48 6.83
CA HIS A 84 11.88 -10.51 7.26
C HIS A 84 12.35 -9.08 6.93
N SER A 85 11.42 -8.22 6.60
CA SER A 85 11.69 -6.88 6.09
C SER A 85 10.87 -5.80 6.82
N ASP A 86 10.25 -6.16 7.94
CA ASP A 86 9.63 -5.21 8.86
C ASP A 86 10.69 -4.31 9.52
N ALA A 87 10.25 -3.21 10.14
CA ALA A 87 11.14 -2.21 10.71
C ALA A 87 12.09 -2.78 11.79
N ASP A 88 11.57 -3.64 12.67
CA ASP A 88 12.36 -4.23 13.76
C ASP A 88 13.40 -5.20 13.22
N SER A 89 13.03 -6.07 12.29
CA SER A 89 13.96 -6.98 11.61
C SER A 89 15.07 -6.23 10.90
N ARG A 90 14.75 -5.12 10.21
CA ARG A 90 15.75 -4.29 9.52
C ARG A 90 16.75 -3.67 10.49
N ILE A 91 16.33 -3.22 11.67
CA ILE A 91 17.23 -2.71 12.73
C ILE A 91 18.17 -3.83 13.22
N GLN A 92 17.62 -5.04 13.44
CA GLN A 92 18.42 -6.18 13.84
C GLN A 92 19.43 -6.58 12.76
N HIS A 93 19.06 -6.56 11.47
CA HIS A 93 19.97 -6.80 10.35
C HIS A 93 21.12 -5.79 10.31
N LEU A 94 20.85 -4.50 10.57
CA LEU A 94 21.90 -3.48 10.67
C LEU A 94 22.87 -3.78 11.83
N SER A 95 22.36 -4.21 12.99
CA SER A 95 23.19 -4.63 14.12
C SER A 95 24.08 -5.83 13.78
N LEU A 96 23.55 -6.81 13.03
CA LEU A 96 24.36 -7.95 12.56
C LEU A 96 25.44 -7.51 11.56
N LYS A 97 25.13 -6.61 10.64
CA LYS A 97 26.10 -6.02 9.72
C LYS A 97 27.21 -5.26 10.46
N ASP A 98 26.88 -4.51 11.52
CA ASP A 98 27.89 -3.81 12.32
C ASP A 98 28.83 -4.80 13.02
N ARG A 99 28.29 -5.88 13.59
CA ARG A 99 29.11 -6.98 14.15
C ARG A 99 30.00 -7.65 13.10
N ALA A 100 29.47 -7.87 11.90
CA ALA A 100 30.24 -8.41 10.78
C ALA A 100 31.41 -7.48 10.42
N ARG A 101 31.17 -6.17 10.38
CA ARG A 101 32.21 -5.17 10.14
C ARG A 101 33.30 -5.22 11.22
N ASP A 102 32.91 -5.32 12.51
CA ASP A 102 33.86 -5.43 13.62
C ASP A 102 34.67 -6.72 13.54
N LEU A 103 34.04 -7.86 13.19
CA LEU A 103 34.74 -9.13 12.97
C LEU A 103 35.81 -9.02 11.86
N ILE A 104 35.46 -8.42 10.73
CA ILE A 104 36.39 -8.22 9.61
C ILE A 104 37.49 -7.25 10.01
N ALA A 105 37.20 -6.17 10.76
CA ALA A 105 38.21 -5.27 11.28
C ALA A 105 39.19 -5.97 12.24
N ALA A 106 38.73 -6.96 12.98
CA ALA A 106 39.55 -7.85 13.82
C ALA A 106 40.27 -8.98 13.04
N ARG A 107 40.34 -8.91 11.70
CA ARG A 107 40.95 -9.89 10.78
C ARG A 107 40.21 -11.23 10.71
N GLY A 108 38.93 -11.31 11.06
CA GLY A 108 38.10 -12.45 10.78
C GLY A 108 37.75 -12.55 9.28
N ALA A 109 37.29 -13.71 8.85
CA ALA A 109 36.89 -13.97 7.46
C ALA A 109 35.42 -13.72 7.20
N MET A 110 35.07 -13.43 5.96
CA MET A 110 33.67 -13.28 5.53
C MET A 110 32.81 -14.54 5.76
N THR A 111 33.48 -15.71 5.77
CA THR A 111 32.83 -17.00 6.02
C THR A 111 32.64 -17.31 7.51
N ASP A 112 33.24 -16.53 8.40
CA ASP A 112 33.15 -16.79 9.83
C ASP A 112 31.73 -16.47 10.34
N ASP A 113 31.26 -17.31 11.25
CA ASP A 113 29.97 -17.10 11.94
C ASP A 113 30.04 -15.89 12.84
N LEU A 114 28.96 -15.12 12.88
CA LEU A 114 28.79 -14.11 13.91
C LEU A 114 28.49 -14.78 15.25
N ILE A 115 29.24 -14.38 16.28
CA ILE A 115 29.12 -14.96 17.63
C ILE A 115 28.45 -13.94 18.56
N ILE A 116 27.41 -14.36 19.27
CA ILE A 116 26.76 -13.60 20.35
C ILE A 116 26.67 -14.51 21.58
N LEU A 117 27.16 -14.06 22.70
CA LEU A 117 27.18 -14.82 23.96
C LEU A 117 27.84 -16.21 23.80
N GLY A 118 28.89 -16.30 22.98
CA GLY A 118 29.63 -17.56 22.74
C GLY A 118 28.94 -18.54 21.79
N GLN A 119 27.85 -18.15 21.14
CA GLN A 119 27.08 -19.00 20.23
C GLN A 119 26.97 -18.37 18.84
N SER A 120 26.98 -19.22 17.79
CA SER A 120 26.70 -18.76 16.42
C SER A 120 25.29 -18.19 16.31
N VAL A 121 25.19 -17.02 15.70
CA VAL A 121 23.90 -16.36 15.46
C VAL A 121 23.10 -17.19 14.45
N ARG A 122 21.88 -17.53 14.81
CA ARG A 122 20.91 -18.20 13.94
C ARG A 122 19.69 -17.31 13.71
N TRP A 123 19.44 -16.99 12.46
CA TRP A 123 18.27 -16.19 12.06
C TRP A 123 17.14 -17.10 11.60
N LYS A 124 15.93 -16.86 12.11
CA LYS A 124 14.73 -17.55 11.64
C LYS A 124 14.25 -16.88 10.35
N THR A 125 14.26 -17.62 9.26
CA THR A 125 13.77 -17.18 7.95
C THR A 125 12.24 -17.20 7.86
N MET A 126 11.69 -16.60 6.82
CA MET A 126 10.23 -16.47 6.68
C MET A 126 9.51 -17.80 6.44
N ASP A 127 10.21 -18.81 5.93
CA ASP A 127 9.70 -20.19 5.80
C ASP A 127 9.76 -20.99 7.11
N GLY A 128 10.27 -20.37 8.20
CA GLY A 128 10.38 -20.98 9.52
C GLY A 128 11.68 -21.76 9.75
N SER A 129 12.56 -21.91 8.75
CA SER A 129 13.89 -22.51 8.89
C SER A 129 14.86 -21.57 9.61
N PHE A 130 16.07 -22.05 9.90
CA PHE A 130 17.11 -21.25 10.53
C PHE A 130 18.37 -21.21 9.66
N ALA A 131 18.85 -20.00 9.38
CA ALA A 131 20.13 -19.75 8.75
C ALA A 131 21.19 -19.35 9.79
N THR A 132 22.37 -19.96 9.77
CA THR A 132 23.53 -19.46 10.51
C THR A 132 24.02 -18.18 9.84
N VAL A 133 24.20 -17.11 10.60
CA VAL A 133 24.61 -15.82 10.05
C VAL A 133 26.12 -15.69 10.07
N THR A 134 26.73 -15.77 8.90
CA THR A 134 28.15 -15.42 8.67
C THR A 134 28.29 -13.92 8.47
N ALA A 135 29.53 -13.42 8.51
CA ALA A 135 29.84 -12.04 8.16
C ALA A 135 29.32 -11.69 6.75
N GLN A 136 29.54 -12.55 5.76
CA GLN A 136 29.05 -12.36 4.39
C GLN A 136 27.53 -12.26 4.37
N LEU A 137 26.83 -13.20 4.99
CA LEU A 137 25.36 -13.21 5.00
C LEU A 137 24.80 -11.93 5.63
N ALA A 138 25.42 -11.39 6.69
CA ALA A 138 24.99 -10.15 7.32
C ALA A 138 25.12 -8.93 6.38
N PHE A 139 26.17 -8.86 5.56
CA PHE A 139 26.30 -7.83 4.51
C PHE A 139 25.27 -8.02 3.41
N ASP A 140 25.09 -9.25 2.92
CA ASP A 140 24.17 -9.57 1.83
C ASP A 140 22.72 -9.27 2.20
N ILE A 141 22.30 -9.56 3.43
CA ILE A 141 20.97 -9.23 3.95
C ILE A 141 20.68 -7.72 3.83
N VAL A 142 21.62 -6.89 4.30
CA VAL A 142 21.41 -5.42 4.27
C VAL A 142 21.49 -4.88 2.84
N ALA A 143 22.35 -5.43 1.99
CA ALA A 143 22.43 -5.06 0.58
C ALA A 143 21.10 -5.41 -0.14
N ALA A 144 20.62 -6.65 0.01
CA ALA A 144 19.38 -7.10 -0.61
C ALA A 144 18.14 -6.29 -0.15
N ALA A 145 18.12 -5.89 1.13
CA ALA A 145 17.06 -5.00 1.65
C ALA A 145 17.09 -3.64 0.97
N GLY A 146 18.28 -3.05 0.79
CA GLY A 146 18.45 -1.78 0.06
C GLY A 146 18.08 -1.88 -1.42
N ASP A 147 18.46 -2.97 -2.07
CA ASP A 147 18.11 -3.25 -3.47
C ASP A 147 16.60 -3.41 -3.66
N LEU A 148 15.92 -4.07 -2.71
CA LEU A 148 14.45 -4.15 -2.73
C LEU A 148 13.83 -2.76 -2.63
N ASP A 149 14.29 -1.92 -1.68
CA ASP A 149 13.77 -0.56 -1.50
C ASP A 149 13.93 0.28 -2.76
N ALA A 150 15.11 0.23 -3.40
CA ALA A 150 15.36 0.95 -4.63
C ALA A 150 14.45 0.50 -5.79
N ARG A 151 14.26 -0.82 -5.95
CA ARG A 151 13.36 -1.38 -6.97
C ARG A 151 11.90 -1.03 -6.71
N LEU A 152 11.43 -1.14 -5.48
CA LEU A 152 10.06 -0.78 -5.11
C LEU A 152 9.78 0.70 -5.35
N PHE A 153 10.74 1.58 -5.02
CA PHE A 153 10.63 2.99 -5.29
C PHE A 153 10.55 3.29 -6.79
N ALA A 154 11.43 2.69 -7.59
CA ALA A 154 11.43 2.87 -9.04
C ALA A 154 10.12 2.41 -9.68
N VAL A 155 9.57 1.26 -9.26
CA VAL A 155 8.28 0.75 -9.76
C VAL A 155 7.13 1.67 -9.35
N ALA A 156 7.12 2.16 -8.10
CA ALA A 156 6.09 3.11 -7.64
C ALA A 156 6.09 4.39 -8.48
N GLU A 157 7.27 4.97 -8.75
CA GLU A 157 7.39 6.18 -9.57
C GLU A 157 7.00 5.91 -11.05
N SER A 158 7.31 4.73 -11.58
CA SER A 158 6.85 4.32 -12.91
C SER A 158 5.32 4.25 -12.97
N HIS A 159 4.68 3.64 -11.97
CA HIS A 159 3.21 3.61 -11.86
C HIS A 159 2.63 5.00 -11.70
N ARG A 160 3.27 5.88 -10.93
CA ARG A 160 2.86 7.27 -10.79
C ARG A 160 2.83 7.97 -12.14
N ALA A 161 3.93 7.92 -12.89
CA ALA A 161 4.04 8.57 -14.19
C ALA A 161 2.99 8.02 -15.18
N ALA A 162 2.81 6.69 -15.22
CA ALA A 162 1.82 6.06 -16.09
C ALA A 162 0.37 6.43 -15.69
N MET A 163 0.07 6.45 -14.40
CA MET A 163 -1.23 6.87 -13.88
C MET A 163 -1.54 8.34 -14.18
N GLU A 164 -0.57 9.23 -14.04
CA GLU A 164 -0.73 10.65 -14.33
C GLU A 164 -0.97 10.92 -15.83
N ALA A 165 -0.41 10.07 -16.71
CA ALA A 165 -0.60 10.13 -18.16
C ALA A 165 -1.85 9.38 -18.65
N ALA A 166 -2.49 8.58 -17.81
CA ALA A 166 -3.68 7.80 -18.19
C ALA A 166 -4.88 8.72 -18.49
N PRO A 167 -5.69 8.41 -19.54
CA PRO A 167 -6.93 9.13 -19.81
C PRO A 167 -7.92 9.08 -18.64
N ASP A 168 -7.95 7.98 -17.91
CA ASP A 168 -8.73 7.77 -16.69
C ASP A 168 -7.82 7.28 -15.55
N PRO A 169 -7.24 8.18 -14.75
CA PRO A 169 -6.41 7.79 -13.61
C PRO A 169 -7.14 6.99 -12.55
N ALA A 170 -8.47 7.11 -12.45
CA ALA A 170 -9.26 6.36 -11.45
C ALA A 170 -9.23 4.85 -11.74
N SER A 171 -9.30 4.45 -13.00
CA SER A 171 -9.28 3.06 -13.44
C SER A 171 -7.87 2.48 -13.62
N TYR A 172 -6.81 3.29 -13.43
CA TYR A 172 -5.43 2.81 -13.63
C TYR A 172 -5.11 1.62 -12.75
N ASP A 173 -4.69 0.51 -13.37
CA ASP A 173 -4.25 -0.71 -12.68
C ASP A 173 -2.73 -0.66 -12.42
N PHE A 174 -2.37 -0.81 -11.15
CA PHE A 174 -0.97 -0.86 -10.68
C PHE A 174 -0.61 -2.20 -10.01
N SER A 175 -1.35 -3.27 -10.33
CA SER A 175 -1.14 -4.58 -9.71
C SER A 175 0.13 -5.29 -10.17
N ALA A 176 0.61 -5.02 -11.38
CA ALA A 176 1.73 -5.70 -12.02
C ALA A 176 3.08 -4.98 -11.86
N GLY A 177 4.16 -5.64 -12.20
CA GLY A 177 5.51 -5.05 -12.32
C GLY A 177 6.29 -4.90 -11.00
N TRP A 178 5.69 -5.24 -9.87
CA TRP A 178 6.35 -5.18 -8.57
C TRP A 178 7.36 -6.31 -8.34
N PRO A 179 8.42 -6.05 -7.54
CA PRO A 179 9.31 -7.12 -7.07
C PRO A 179 8.54 -8.22 -6.33
N GLU A 180 9.08 -9.44 -6.44
CA GLU A 180 8.58 -10.61 -5.72
C GLU A 180 8.66 -10.41 -4.19
N THR A 181 7.65 -10.90 -3.46
CA THR A 181 7.61 -10.94 -2.00
C THR A 181 7.33 -12.35 -1.52
N PHE A 182 7.60 -12.64 -0.24
CA PHE A 182 7.36 -13.97 0.31
C PHE A 182 5.86 -14.32 0.29
N GLY A 183 5.50 -15.43 -0.37
CA GLY A 183 4.11 -15.90 -0.48
C GLY A 183 3.19 -15.07 -1.37
N GLY A 184 3.74 -14.16 -2.21
CA GLY A 184 2.96 -13.28 -3.10
C GLY A 184 3.46 -13.29 -4.53
#